data_9b5cc3497f87bd8160c3ec870345585c
#
_entry.id   9b5cc3497f87bd8160c3ec870345585c
#
_cell.length_a   1.000
_cell.length_b   1.000
_cell.length_c   1.000
_cell.angle_alpha   90.00
_cell.angle_beta   90.00
_cell.angle_gamma   90.00
#
_symmetry.space_group_name_H-M   'P 1'
#
loop_
_entity.id
_entity.type
_entity.pdbx_description
1 polymer ?
#
loop_
_entity_poly.entity_id
_entity_poly.type
_entity_poly.pdbx_seq_one_letter_code
_entity_poly.pdbx_strand_id
1 'polypeptide(L)'
;MKRLSTILFYLIFLSFNAAASDSNTKVIYYKIFDEIGPASSRITAKAFNTAKERNASAIILHLNTFGGLLTDADSIKTKILGSKIPVFVFIDNNAASAGALISIACNKIYMVKGASIGAASVVTQGGE
;
A
#
# COMPACT_ATOMS: atom_id res chain seq x y z
N MET A 1 35.46 -1.17 -49.41
CA MET A 1 35.50 -1.44 -47.97
C MET A 1 34.86 -0.34 -47.10
N LYS A 2 35.00 0.94 -47.43
CA LYS A 2 34.38 2.04 -46.59
C LYS A 2 32.85 2.08 -46.62
N ARG A 3 32.18 1.67 -47.68
CA ARG A 3 30.72 1.65 -47.81
C ARG A 3 30.07 0.52 -47.03
N LEU A 4 30.73 -0.61 -46.85
CA LEU A 4 30.20 -1.75 -46.07
C LEU A 4 30.21 -1.46 -44.58
N SER A 5 31.24 -0.77 -44.07
CA SER A 5 31.35 -0.34 -42.68
C SER A 5 30.25 0.67 -42.29
N THR A 6 29.86 1.57 -43.20
CA THR A 6 28.81 2.56 -42.94
C THR A 6 27.40 1.94 -42.85
N ILE A 7 27.15 0.93 -43.69
CA ILE A 7 25.88 0.18 -43.67
C ILE A 7 25.74 -0.66 -42.38
N LEU A 8 26.83 -1.28 -41.94
CA LEU A 8 26.88 -2.06 -40.70
C LEU A 8 26.62 -1.14 -39.47
N PHE A 9 27.15 0.07 -39.49
CA PHE A 9 26.92 1.06 -38.41
C PHE A 9 25.47 1.54 -38.37
N TYR A 10 24.80 1.71 -39.52
CA TYR A 10 23.38 2.08 -39.60
C TYR A 10 22.47 0.94 -39.14
N LEU A 11 22.80 -0.32 -39.42
CA LEU A 11 22.03 -1.50 -38.99
C LEU A 11 22.10 -1.69 -37.47
N ILE A 12 23.21 -1.36 -36.81
CA ILE A 12 23.34 -1.43 -35.33
C ILE A 12 22.54 -0.31 -34.66
N PHE A 13 22.39 0.86 -35.30
CA PHE A 13 21.62 1.98 -34.74
C PHE A 13 20.09 1.77 -34.84
N LEU A 14 19.61 0.94 -35.78
CA LEU A 14 18.18 0.64 -35.91
C LEU A 14 17.68 -0.40 -34.89
N SER A 15 18.56 -1.10 -34.18
CA SER A 15 18.17 -2.15 -33.21
C SER A 15 17.91 -1.62 -31.81
N PHE A 16 18.11 -0.32 -31.55
CA PHE A 16 17.82 0.29 -30.26
C PHE A 16 16.43 0.91 -30.24
N ASN A 17 15.42 0.16 -30.69
CA ASN A 17 14.06 0.41 -30.27
C ASN A 17 13.93 -0.14 -28.87
N ALA A 18 14.24 0.67 -27.84
CA ALA A 18 13.79 0.44 -26.50
C ALA A 18 12.25 0.42 -26.57
N ALA A 19 11.67 -0.77 -26.57
CA ALA A 19 10.26 -0.93 -26.28
C ALA A 19 10.05 -0.30 -24.92
N ALA A 20 9.55 0.91 -24.86
CA ALA A 20 8.94 1.47 -23.66
C ALA A 20 7.79 0.52 -23.34
N SER A 21 8.05 -0.43 -22.46
CA SER A 21 7.01 -1.23 -21.87
C SER A 21 6.10 -0.25 -21.13
N ASP A 22 4.96 0.03 -21.71
CA ASP A 22 3.86 0.71 -21.04
C ASP A 22 3.41 -0.24 -19.92
N SER A 23 4.17 -0.21 -18.82
CA SER A 23 3.85 -0.99 -17.64
C SER A 23 2.61 -0.33 -17.05
N ASN A 24 1.44 -0.85 -17.43
CA ASN A 24 0.16 -0.48 -16.85
C ASN A 24 0.18 -0.84 -15.36
N THR A 25 0.81 0.05 -14.56
CA THR A 25 1.01 -0.11 -13.13
C THR A 25 -0.35 -0.02 -12.44
N LYS A 26 -0.86 -1.17 -12.02
CA LYS A 26 -2.13 -1.26 -11.30
C LYS A 26 -1.90 -1.05 -9.81
N VAL A 27 -2.67 -0.16 -9.22
CA VAL A 27 -2.67 0.10 -7.79
C VAL A 27 -4.07 -0.11 -7.24
N ILE A 28 -4.18 -0.81 -6.13
CA ILE A 28 -5.44 -0.93 -5.41
C ILE A 28 -5.48 0.14 -4.32
N TYR A 29 -6.52 0.94 -4.35
CA TYR A 29 -6.79 1.98 -3.37
C TYR A 29 -8.05 1.65 -2.58
N TYR A 30 -7.97 1.71 -1.24
CA TYR A 30 -9.13 1.54 -0.38
C TYR A 30 -9.05 2.46 0.85
N LYS A 31 -10.18 2.67 1.50
CA LYS A 31 -10.35 3.62 2.60
C LYS A 31 -10.81 2.90 3.87
N ILE A 32 -10.30 3.38 5.00
CA ILE A 32 -10.86 3.12 6.33
C ILE A 32 -10.99 4.49 7.01
N PHE A 33 -12.22 4.98 7.10
CA PHE A 33 -12.54 6.31 7.67
C PHE A 33 -13.39 6.24 8.95
N ASP A 34 -13.65 5.03 9.39
CA ASP A 34 -14.48 4.76 10.55
C ASP A 34 -13.66 4.00 11.62
N GLU A 35 -14.36 3.52 12.63
CA GLU A 35 -13.81 2.65 13.66
C GLU A 35 -13.25 1.36 13.08
N ILE A 36 -12.12 0.91 13.63
CA ILE A 36 -11.53 -0.38 13.27
C ILE A 36 -12.38 -1.49 13.87
N GLY A 37 -12.96 -2.31 12.99
CA GLY A 37 -13.87 -3.38 13.35
C GLY A 37 -14.10 -4.36 12.20
N PRO A 38 -15.13 -5.22 12.29
CA PRO A 38 -15.38 -6.25 11.27
C PRO A 38 -15.58 -5.71 9.85
N ALA A 39 -16.11 -4.48 9.72
CA ALA A 39 -16.29 -3.86 8.40
C ALA A 39 -14.94 -3.52 7.76
N SER A 40 -14.03 -2.88 8.51
CA SER A 40 -12.68 -2.54 8.03
C SER A 40 -11.84 -3.78 7.73
N SER A 41 -11.99 -4.86 8.53
CA SER A 41 -11.37 -6.16 8.26
C SER A 41 -11.85 -6.76 6.92
N ARG A 42 -13.15 -6.73 6.64
CA ARG A 42 -13.72 -7.22 5.37
C ARG A 42 -13.27 -6.39 4.17
N ILE A 43 -13.27 -5.07 4.28
CA ILE A 43 -12.81 -4.17 3.21
C ILE A 43 -11.34 -4.44 2.90
N THR A 44 -10.51 -4.58 3.92
CA THR A 44 -9.10 -4.92 3.78
C THR A 44 -8.93 -6.27 3.07
N ALA A 45 -9.63 -7.31 3.52
CA ALA A 45 -9.57 -8.62 2.87
C ALA A 45 -9.93 -8.56 1.38
N LYS A 46 -11.00 -7.83 1.03
CA LYS A 46 -11.41 -7.61 -0.35
C LYS A 46 -10.34 -6.89 -1.16
N ALA A 47 -9.75 -5.81 -0.63
CA ALA A 47 -8.70 -5.04 -1.29
C ALA A 47 -7.48 -5.92 -1.62
N PHE A 48 -7.03 -6.75 -0.67
CA PHE A 48 -5.90 -7.66 -0.86
C PHE A 48 -6.18 -8.78 -1.86
N ASN A 49 -7.39 -9.35 -1.87
CA ASN A 49 -7.80 -10.34 -2.86
C ASN A 49 -7.82 -9.72 -4.26
N THR A 50 -8.44 -8.54 -4.41
CA THR A 50 -8.45 -7.80 -5.66
C THR A 50 -7.04 -7.46 -6.15
N ALA A 51 -6.13 -7.09 -5.24
CA ALA A 51 -4.75 -6.80 -5.58
C ALA A 51 -4.04 -8.03 -6.17
N LYS A 52 -4.25 -9.21 -5.59
CA LYS A 52 -3.71 -10.48 -6.12
C LYS A 52 -4.32 -10.83 -7.49
N GLU A 53 -5.63 -10.79 -7.62
CA GLU A 53 -6.35 -11.12 -8.86
C GLU A 53 -5.94 -10.22 -10.02
N ARG A 54 -5.69 -8.94 -9.74
CA ARG A 54 -5.33 -7.95 -10.75
C ARG A 54 -3.82 -7.80 -10.97
N ASN A 55 -2.98 -8.56 -10.27
CA ASN A 55 -1.53 -8.41 -10.27
C ASN A 55 -1.12 -6.95 -9.99
N ALA A 56 -1.66 -6.38 -8.93
CA ALA A 56 -1.38 -5.00 -8.55
C ALA A 56 0.07 -4.84 -8.08
N SER A 57 0.69 -3.73 -8.42
CA SER A 57 2.06 -3.37 -8.03
C SER A 57 2.13 -2.79 -6.63
N ALA A 58 1.02 -2.27 -6.10
CA ALA A 58 0.93 -1.70 -4.77
C ALA A 58 -0.52 -1.65 -4.26
N ILE A 59 -0.65 -1.53 -2.95
CA ILE A 59 -1.91 -1.26 -2.26
C ILE A 59 -1.74 0.06 -1.50
N ILE A 60 -2.70 0.95 -1.64
CA ILE A 60 -2.76 2.21 -0.88
C ILE A 60 -3.96 2.15 0.05
N LEU A 61 -3.67 2.22 1.34
CA LEU A 61 -4.66 2.41 2.40
C LEU A 61 -4.78 3.90 2.73
N HIS A 62 -5.94 4.49 2.50
CA HIS A 62 -6.25 5.82 2.99
C HIS A 62 -6.93 5.67 4.35
N LEU A 63 -6.26 6.15 5.39
CA LEU A 63 -6.65 5.91 6.77
C LEU A 63 -6.99 7.21 7.49
N ASN A 64 -8.17 7.22 8.12
CA ASN A 64 -8.59 8.25 9.06
C ASN A 64 -9.45 7.58 10.13
N THR A 65 -8.89 7.33 11.32
CA THR A 65 -9.56 6.60 12.39
C THR A 65 -9.07 7.02 13.77
N PHE A 66 -9.96 7.00 14.73
CA PHE A 66 -9.62 7.15 16.15
C PHE A 66 -9.28 5.82 16.83
N GLY A 67 -9.35 4.70 16.11
CA GLY A 67 -9.03 3.38 16.61
C GLY A 67 -10.19 2.40 16.50
N GLY A 68 -10.25 1.45 17.42
CA GLY A 68 -11.30 0.43 17.47
C GLY A 68 -10.81 -0.90 18.02
N LEU A 69 -11.42 -1.99 17.57
CA LEU A 69 -11.20 -3.33 18.11
C LEU A 69 -9.77 -3.84 17.80
N LEU A 70 -9.08 -4.24 18.87
CA LEU A 70 -7.71 -4.79 18.77
C LEU A 70 -7.65 -6.06 17.91
N THR A 71 -8.65 -6.92 18.01
CA THR A 71 -8.74 -8.18 17.23
C THR A 71 -8.78 -7.92 15.73
N ASP A 72 -9.54 -6.90 15.32
CA ASP A 72 -9.63 -6.49 13.91
C ASP A 72 -8.34 -5.77 13.45
N ALA A 73 -7.78 -4.93 14.30
CA ALA A 73 -6.49 -4.29 14.04
C ALA A 73 -5.38 -5.32 13.85
N ASP A 74 -5.32 -6.34 14.69
CA ASP A 74 -4.34 -7.42 14.57
C ASP A 74 -4.53 -8.26 13.31
N SER A 75 -5.78 -8.53 12.95
CA SER A 75 -6.12 -9.21 11.69
C SER A 75 -5.64 -8.41 10.46
N ILE A 76 -5.91 -7.10 10.44
CA ILE A 76 -5.48 -6.20 9.36
C ILE A 76 -3.95 -6.11 9.32
N LYS A 77 -3.31 -5.87 10.46
CA LYS A 77 -1.85 -5.83 10.61
C LYS A 77 -1.18 -7.11 10.08
N THR A 78 -1.67 -8.27 10.50
CA THR A 78 -1.14 -9.57 10.08
C THR A 78 -1.25 -9.75 8.56
N LYS A 79 -2.37 -9.33 7.97
CA LYS A 79 -2.57 -9.38 6.52
C LYS A 79 -1.60 -8.46 5.78
N ILE A 80 -1.32 -7.27 6.30
CA ILE A 80 -0.35 -6.32 5.73
C ILE A 80 1.06 -6.92 5.78
N LEU A 81 1.49 -7.41 6.94
CA LEU A 81 2.82 -7.98 7.15
C LEU A 81 3.06 -9.24 6.30
N GLY A 82 2.03 -10.05 6.07
CA GLY A 82 2.09 -11.24 5.21
C GLY A 82 1.99 -10.96 3.70
N SER A 83 1.85 -9.69 3.30
CA SER A 83 1.67 -9.33 1.90
C SER A 83 2.99 -9.29 1.13
N LYS A 84 3.00 -9.91 -0.06
CA LYS A 84 4.09 -9.74 -1.04
C LYS A 84 3.95 -8.46 -1.86
N ILE A 85 2.73 -7.88 -1.89
CA ILE A 85 2.45 -6.61 -2.57
C ILE A 85 2.70 -5.50 -1.56
N PRO A 86 3.52 -4.50 -1.87
CA PRO A 86 3.80 -3.40 -0.94
C PRO A 86 2.53 -2.62 -0.59
N VAL A 87 2.39 -2.32 0.69
CA VAL A 87 1.25 -1.57 1.24
C VAL A 87 1.74 -0.22 1.74
N PHE A 88 1.15 0.84 1.25
CA PHE A 88 1.42 2.20 1.68
C PHE A 88 0.19 2.78 2.37
N VAL A 89 0.37 3.42 3.51
CA VAL A 89 -0.72 4.13 4.19
C VAL A 89 -0.59 5.62 3.97
N PHE A 90 -1.71 6.26 3.66
CA PHE A 90 -1.87 7.70 3.58
C PHE A 90 -2.83 8.15 4.69
N ILE A 91 -2.34 9.03 5.57
CA ILE A 91 -3.09 9.56 6.72
C ILE A 91 -3.36 11.05 6.46
N ASP A 92 -4.62 11.37 6.28
CA ASP A 92 -5.04 12.76 6.00
C ASP A 92 -5.48 13.53 7.25
N ASN A 93 -5.84 12.84 8.33
CA ASN A 93 -6.25 13.50 9.57
C ASN A 93 -5.71 12.74 10.79
N ASN A 94 -6.19 11.52 11.04
CA ASN A 94 -5.90 10.82 12.28
C ASN A 94 -5.67 9.32 12.08
N ALA A 95 -4.67 8.76 12.76
CA ALA A 95 -4.44 7.33 12.87
C ALA A 95 -4.11 7.00 14.33
N ALA A 96 -5.13 7.04 15.19
CA ALA A 96 -4.97 6.80 16.61
C ALA A 96 -5.17 5.32 16.96
N SER A 97 -4.55 4.88 18.08
CA SER A 97 -4.74 3.56 18.67
C SER A 97 -4.54 2.42 17.64
N ALA A 98 -5.59 1.64 17.36
CA ALA A 98 -5.60 0.59 16.34
C ALA A 98 -5.13 1.09 14.96
N GLY A 99 -5.43 2.36 14.61
CA GLY A 99 -4.95 2.99 13.38
C GLY A 99 -3.44 3.13 13.32
N ALA A 100 -2.80 3.47 14.44
CA ALA A 100 -1.34 3.52 14.53
C ALA A 100 -0.71 2.13 14.36
N LEU A 101 -1.28 1.09 15.00
CA LEU A 101 -0.82 -0.30 14.84
C LEU A 101 -0.88 -0.77 13.38
N ILE A 102 -1.94 -0.43 12.67
CA ILE A 102 -2.11 -0.76 11.26
C ILE A 102 -1.08 0.01 10.42
N SER A 103 -0.88 1.30 10.74
CA SER A 103 0.02 2.16 9.97
C SER A 103 1.47 1.71 10.04
N ILE A 104 1.97 1.32 11.22
CA ILE A 104 3.36 0.86 11.39
C ILE A 104 3.64 -0.50 10.74
N ALA A 105 2.61 -1.27 10.43
CA ALA A 105 2.74 -2.52 9.68
C ALA A 105 2.92 -2.28 8.16
N CYS A 106 2.62 -1.09 7.66
CA CYS A 106 2.76 -0.75 6.26
C CYS A 106 4.21 -0.50 5.85
N ASN A 107 4.53 -0.68 4.57
CA ASN A 107 5.89 -0.46 4.05
C ASN A 107 6.33 1.00 4.13
N LYS A 108 5.41 1.95 3.99
CA LYS A 108 5.65 3.39 4.17
C LYS A 108 4.40 4.08 4.68
N ILE A 109 4.61 5.13 5.46
CA ILE A 109 3.57 6.01 5.98
C ILE A 109 3.72 7.38 5.32
N TYR A 110 2.65 7.87 4.73
CA TYR A 110 2.54 9.22 4.20
C TYR A 110 1.49 9.98 4.99
N MET A 111 1.81 11.19 5.41
CA MET A 111 0.92 12.01 6.23
C MET A 111 0.84 13.43 5.66
N VAL A 112 -0.34 14.03 5.69
CA VAL A 112 -0.47 15.45 5.40
C VAL A 112 0.04 16.28 6.60
N LYS A 113 0.38 17.52 6.34
CA LYS A 113 0.76 18.45 7.40
C LYS A 113 -0.41 18.63 8.37
N GLY A 114 -0.18 18.37 9.66
CA GLY A 114 -1.21 18.46 10.69
C GLY A 114 -1.92 17.15 11.01
N ALA A 115 -1.71 16.08 10.22
CA ALA A 115 -2.21 14.77 10.59
C ALA A 115 -1.49 14.21 11.82
N SER A 116 -2.18 13.37 12.58
CA SER A 116 -1.67 12.74 13.79
C SER A 116 -1.63 11.22 13.69
N ILE A 117 -0.65 10.62 14.36
CA ILE A 117 -0.52 9.17 14.51
C ILE A 117 -0.03 8.89 15.93
N GLY A 118 -0.62 7.89 16.60
CA GLY A 118 -0.17 7.51 17.95
C GLY A 118 -1.27 6.94 18.83
N ALA A 119 -1.08 7.12 20.16
CA ALA A 119 -1.99 6.59 21.21
C ALA A 119 -2.24 5.08 21.09
N ALA A 120 -1.23 4.29 20.67
CA ALA A 120 -1.32 2.84 20.48
C ALA A 120 -1.03 2.07 21.78
N SER A 121 -1.67 2.47 22.87
CA SER A 121 -1.60 1.73 24.14
C SER A 121 -2.64 0.61 24.16
N VAL A 122 -2.21 -0.59 24.52
CA VAL A 122 -3.14 -1.68 24.81
C VAL A 122 -3.74 -1.43 26.18
N VAL A 123 -5.03 -1.17 26.24
CA VAL A 123 -5.77 -1.11 27.50
C VAL A 123 -6.56 -2.40 27.68
N THR A 124 -6.41 -3.03 28.83
CA THR A 124 -7.24 -4.17 29.24
C THR A 124 -8.56 -3.66 29.79
N GLN A 125 -9.62 -4.48 29.73
CA GLN A 125 -10.96 -4.09 30.23
C GLN A 125 -11.01 -3.76 31.73
N GLY A 126 -9.90 -3.78 32.44
CA GLY A 126 -9.78 -3.46 33.86
C GLY A 126 -9.19 -2.08 34.17
N GLY A 127 -8.99 -1.22 33.17
CA GLY A 127 -8.51 0.16 33.37
C GLY A 127 -7.21 0.22 34.17
N GLU A 128 -6.15 -0.25 33.61
CA GLU A 128 -4.71 0.05 33.80
C GLU A 128 -3.88 -0.91 32.98
#